data_a00e6c361c7b61e7d89c38b59fb668be
#
_entry.id   a00e6c361c7b61e7d89c38b59fb668be
#
_cell.length_a   1.000
_cell.length_b   1.000
_cell.length_c   1.000
_cell.angle_alpha   90.00
_cell.angle_beta   90.00
_cell.angle_gamma   90.00
#
_symmetry.space_group_name_H-M   'P 1'
#
loop_
_entity.id
_entity.type
_entity.pdbx_description
1 polymer ?
#
loop_
_entity_poly.entity_id
_entity_poly.type
_entity_poly.pdbx_seq_one_letter_code
_entity_poly.pdbx_strand_id
1 'polypeptide(L)'
;LVNWSKPVVVLKEPFHLSYPWVFEENEKVYMIPETGQDGSIRLYEATSDSLSSFRLVKKLLEQPKDKEIKMGYGDSSIYKKDGKYYLMTMLQYSEPVNVLELYISDKFEGPYTPHPSSPIIESNKVGRDAGCWLEHQGKLLRVSQDCTHRYGDNVHVSEITKLSPTEYEETILKEKILPTDIPFYKEGGHQFNVINFKGKWIVATDAKEYHRLIGTRIIHKIKSKL
;
A
#
# COMPACT_ATOMS: atom_id res chain seq x y z
N LEU A 1 11.81 -20.07 -7.31
CA LEU A 1 10.39 -20.23 -7.68
C LEU A 1 10.34 -20.63 -9.16
N VAL A 2 10.09 -21.92 -9.41
CA VAL A 2 10.11 -22.46 -10.81
C VAL A 2 8.68 -22.72 -11.30
N ASN A 3 7.76 -23.01 -10.37
CA ASN A 3 6.38 -23.37 -10.70
C ASN A 3 5.40 -22.46 -9.99
N TRP A 4 4.37 -22.01 -10.71
CA TRP A 4 3.24 -21.25 -10.19
C TRP A 4 1.98 -22.10 -10.26
N SER A 5 1.17 -22.07 -9.21
CA SER A 5 -0.19 -22.60 -9.27
C SER A 5 -1.07 -21.76 -10.19
N LYS A 6 -2.19 -22.31 -10.62
CA LYS A 6 -3.22 -21.47 -11.26
C LYS A 6 -3.72 -20.42 -10.26
N PRO A 7 -3.97 -19.17 -10.71
CA PRO A 7 -4.53 -18.14 -9.84
C PRO A 7 -5.94 -18.55 -9.36
N VAL A 8 -6.23 -18.26 -8.10
CA VAL A 8 -7.57 -18.42 -7.51
C VAL A 8 -8.02 -17.09 -6.90
N VAL A 9 -9.32 -16.80 -6.94
CA VAL A 9 -9.89 -15.64 -6.28
C VAL A 9 -10.03 -15.94 -4.80
N VAL A 10 -9.22 -15.31 -3.96
CA VAL A 10 -9.18 -15.57 -2.50
C VAL A 10 -10.14 -14.68 -1.70
N LEU A 11 -10.53 -13.53 -2.27
CA LEU A 11 -11.44 -12.56 -1.67
C LEU A 11 -12.22 -11.84 -2.78
N LYS A 12 -13.51 -11.60 -2.55
CA LYS A 12 -14.38 -10.83 -3.43
C LYS A 12 -15.30 -9.95 -2.61
N GLU A 13 -15.35 -8.66 -2.91
CA GLU A 13 -16.21 -7.65 -2.32
C GLU A 13 -16.97 -6.90 -3.42
N PRO A 14 -18.08 -6.20 -3.11
CA PRO A 14 -18.82 -5.41 -4.09
C PRO A 14 -18.13 -4.08 -4.47
N PHE A 15 -16.93 -3.83 -3.98
CA PHE A 15 -16.12 -2.63 -4.20
C PHE A 15 -14.69 -3.02 -4.61
N HIS A 16 -13.91 -2.03 -5.02
CA HIS A 16 -12.51 -2.22 -5.46
C HIS A 16 -11.63 -2.74 -4.33
N LEU A 17 -10.78 -3.71 -4.67
CA LEU A 17 -9.72 -4.25 -3.83
C LEU A 17 -8.40 -4.16 -4.57
N SER A 18 -7.37 -3.66 -3.91
CA SER A 18 -5.98 -3.62 -4.39
C SER A 18 -5.01 -3.69 -3.21
N TYR A 19 -3.72 -3.58 -3.46
CA TYR A 19 -2.66 -3.50 -2.44
C TYR A 19 -2.86 -4.47 -1.26
N PRO A 20 -2.85 -5.79 -1.46
CA PRO A 20 -3.09 -6.76 -0.40
C PRO A 20 -1.88 -6.84 0.54
N TRP A 21 -1.93 -6.12 1.66
CA TRP A 21 -0.94 -6.26 2.72
C TRP A 21 -1.21 -7.55 3.51
N VAL A 22 -0.33 -8.54 3.38
CA VAL A 22 -0.46 -9.86 4.03
C VAL A 22 0.61 -9.99 5.11
N PHE A 23 0.20 -10.42 6.30
CA PHE A 23 1.08 -10.62 7.44
C PHE A 23 0.63 -11.79 8.32
N GLU A 24 1.55 -12.30 9.14
CA GLU A 24 1.28 -13.33 10.13
C GLU A 24 1.29 -12.73 11.54
N GLU A 25 0.30 -13.08 12.34
CA GLU A 25 0.22 -12.73 13.76
C GLU A 25 -0.47 -13.87 14.51
N ASN A 26 0.13 -14.33 15.64
CA ASN A 26 -0.38 -15.42 16.45
C ASN A 26 -0.69 -16.70 15.64
N GLU A 27 0.25 -17.11 14.79
CA GLU A 27 0.16 -18.32 13.94
C GLU A 27 -1.00 -18.30 12.92
N LYS A 28 -1.54 -17.13 12.63
CA LYS A 28 -2.59 -16.94 11.64
C LYS A 28 -2.18 -15.92 10.61
N VAL A 29 -2.67 -16.10 9.39
CA VAL A 29 -2.40 -15.16 8.28
C VAL A 29 -3.56 -14.21 8.12
N TYR A 30 -3.24 -12.94 8.07
CA TYR A 30 -4.17 -11.83 7.89
C TYR A 30 -3.86 -11.05 6.63
N MET A 31 -4.86 -10.33 6.13
CA MET A 31 -4.73 -9.44 4.98
C MET A 31 -5.49 -8.15 5.23
N ILE A 32 -4.85 -7.04 4.87
CA ILE A 32 -5.46 -5.73 4.78
C ILE A 32 -5.33 -5.27 3.33
N PRO A 33 -6.33 -5.50 2.49
CA PRO A 33 -6.35 -4.93 1.15
C PRO A 33 -6.77 -3.46 1.21
N GLU A 34 -6.48 -2.69 0.18
CA GLU A 34 -7.10 -1.39 0.00
C GLU A 34 -8.61 -1.55 -0.14
N THR A 35 -9.36 -0.88 0.72
CA THR A 35 -10.83 -0.87 0.77
C THR A 35 -11.39 0.55 0.84
N GLY A 36 -10.63 1.53 0.32
CA GLY A 36 -10.98 2.95 0.38
C GLY A 36 -12.32 3.30 -0.25
N GLN A 37 -12.76 2.56 -1.27
CA GLN A 37 -14.09 2.74 -1.86
C GLN A 37 -15.23 2.42 -0.89
N ASP A 38 -15.02 1.54 0.10
CA ASP A 38 -15.97 1.26 1.20
C ASP A 38 -15.89 2.32 2.31
N GLY A 39 -14.94 3.23 2.25
CA GLY A 39 -14.72 4.23 3.30
C GLY A 39 -14.16 3.64 4.60
N SER A 40 -13.48 2.50 4.55
CA SER A 40 -12.93 1.84 5.73
C SER A 40 -11.61 1.14 5.42
N ILE A 41 -10.85 0.78 6.47
CA ILE A 41 -9.76 -0.20 6.40
C ILE A 41 -10.27 -1.49 7.03
N ARG A 42 -10.23 -2.59 6.28
CA ARG A 42 -10.76 -3.89 6.68
C ARG A 42 -9.66 -4.91 6.92
N LEU A 43 -9.78 -5.64 8.01
CA LEU A 43 -8.93 -6.79 8.35
C LEU A 43 -9.64 -8.08 7.97
N TYR A 44 -8.95 -8.93 7.22
CA TYR A 44 -9.40 -10.25 6.85
C TYR A 44 -8.44 -11.32 7.40
N GLU A 45 -8.96 -12.49 7.73
CA GLU A 45 -8.21 -13.65 8.20
C GLU A 45 -8.32 -14.79 7.19
N ALA A 46 -7.21 -15.47 6.90
CA ALA A 46 -7.23 -16.67 6.08
C ALA A 46 -8.06 -17.77 6.74
N THR A 47 -8.89 -18.44 5.97
CA THR A 47 -9.78 -19.50 6.50
C THR A 47 -9.14 -20.88 6.46
N SER A 48 -7.95 -21.01 5.85
CA SER A 48 -7.20 -22.26 5.72
C SER A 48 -5.72 -22.01 5.46
N ASP A 49 -4.88 -22.97 5.75
CA ASP A 49 -3.43 -22.94 5.51
C ASP A 49 -3.07 -22.82 4.02
N SER A 50 -3.97 -23.19 3.14
CA SER A 50 -3.78 -23.02 1.69
C SER A 50 -3.91 -21.56 1.20
N LEU A 51 -4.33 -20.65 2.08
CA LEU A 51 -4.59 -19.24 1.80
C LEU A 51 -5.56 -19.02 0.62
N SER A 52 -6.43 -19.99 0.37
CA SER A 52 -7.33 -19.99 -0.79
C SER A 52 -8.60 -19.17 -0.57
N SER A 53 -8.85 -18.72 0.65
CA SER A 53 -9.97 -17.85 1.00
C SER A 53 -9.71 -17.05 2.26
N PHE A 54 -10.33 -15.87 2.35
CA PHE A 54 -10.27 -14.98 3.50
C PHE A 54 -11.67 -14.58 3.93
N ARG A 55 -11.85 -14.35 5.22
CA ARG A 55 -13.08 -13.84 5.83
C ARG A 55 -12.84 -12.52 6.53
N LEU A 56 -13.82 -11.64 6.50
CA LEU A 56 -13.78 -10.39 7.24
C LEU A 56 -13.72 -10.66 8.75
N VAL A 57 -12.76 -10.05 9.44
CA VAL A 57 -12.66 -10.04 10.91
C VAL A 57 -13.35 -8.80 11.45
N LYS A 58 -12.92 -7.62 11.00
CA LYS A 58 -13.52 -6.34 11.40
C LYS A 58 -13.04 -5.18 10.53
N LYS A 59 -13.67 -4.03 10.70
CA LYS A 59 -13.15 -2.75 10.25
C LYS A 59 -12.19 -2.19 11.30
N LEU A 60 -10.97 -1.87 10.89
CA LEU A 60 -9.94 -1.27 11.76
C LEU A 60 -10.14 0.22 11.94
N LEU A 61 -10.50 0.90 10.83
CA LEU A 61 -10.80 2.32 10.78
C LEU A 61 -12.00 2.56 9.83
N GLU A 62 -12.75 3.62 10.11
CA GLU A 62 -13.75 4.20 9.22
C GLU A 62 -13.40 5.64 8.93
N GLN A 63 -13.68 6.11 7.71
CA GLN A 63 -13.40 7.48 7.30
C GLN A 63 -14.15 8.48 8.17
N PRO A 64 -13.49 9.58 8.57
CA PRO A 64 -14.16 10.66 9.29
C PRO A 64 -15.28 11.25 8.43
N LYS A 65 -16.46 11.44 9.02
CA LYS A 65 -17.65 11.97 8.35
C LYS A 65 -17.67 13.49 8.23
N ASP A 66 -16.83 14.15 9.01
CA ASP A 66 -16.71 15.61 9.12
C ASP A 66 -15.68 16.21 8.17
N LYS A 67 -14.97 15.36 7.41
CA LYS A 67 -13.96 15.79 6.42
C LYS A 67 -14.37 15.40 5.01
N GLU A 68 -14.17 16.30 4.06
CA GLU A 68 -14.27 15.96 2.64
C GLU A 68 -13.07 15.11 2.23
N ILE A 69 -13.31 13.87 1.85
CA ILE A 69 -12.30 12.92 1.41
C ILE A 69 -12.52 12.62 -0.07
N LYS A 70 -11.56 13.02 -0.88
CA LYS A 70 -11.58 12.84 -2.33
C LYS A 70 -11.15 11.42 -2.72
N MET A 71 -10.13 10.89 -2.04
CA MET A 71 -9.71 9.49 -2.16
C MET A 71 -9.60 8.91 -0.75
N GLY A 72 -10.33 7.83 -0.52
CA GLY A 72 -10.34 7.10 0.75
C GLY A 72 -9.03 6.41 1.06
N TYR A 73 -9.02 5.66 2.17
CA TYR A 73 -7.85 4.93 2.63
C TYR A 73 -7.21 4.07 1.54
N GLY A 74 -5.97 4.40 1.18
CA GLY A 74 -5.18 3.71 0.16
C GLY A 74 -3.89 3.12 0.74
N ASP A 75 -3.46 1.99 0.18
CA ASP A 75 -2.17 1.35 0.42
C ASP A 75 -1.83 1.20 1.91
N SER A 76 -2.77 0.63 2.68
CA SER A 76 -2.64 0.49 4.13
C SER A 76 -1.70 -0.66 4.52
N SER A 77 -0.85 -0.43 5.51
CA SER A 77 0.09 -1.43 6.04
C SER A 77 0.21 -1.33 7.55
N ILE A 78 0.56 -2.43 8.21
CA ILE A 78 0.80 -2.49 9.65
C ILE A 78 2.24 -2.92 9.92
N TYR A 79 2.89 -2.28 10.88
CA TYR A 79 4.18 -2.66 11.41
C TYR A 79 4.12 -2.78 12.94
N LYS A 80 4.74 -3.83 13.50
CA LYS A 80 4.82 -4.07 14.93
C LYS A 80 6.19 -3.67 15.45
N LYS A 81 6.23 -2.79 16.46
CA LYS A 81 7.45 -2.39 17.14
C LYS A 81 7.19 -2.17 18.62
N ASP A 82 8.05 -2.72 19.47
CA ASP A 82 8.04 -2.53 20.93
C ASP A 82 6.64 -2.77 21.56
N GLY A 83 5.95 -3.81 21.09
CA GLY A 83 4.62 -4.18 21.57
C GLY A 83 3.47 -3.28 21.10
N LYS A 84 3.74 -2.32 20.21
CA LYS A 84 2.74 -1.46 19.57
C LYS A 84 2.59 -1.80 18.10
N TYR A 85 1.42 -1.52 17.55
CA TYR A 85 1.11 -1.67 16.12
C TYR A 85 0.92 -0.29 15.51
N TYR A 86 1.65 -0.03 14.45
CA TYR A 86 1.64 1.21 13.68
C TYR A 86 0.96 0.92 12.35
N LEU A 87 -0.20 1.55 12.11
CA LEU A 87 -0.93 1.43 10.85
C LEU A 87 -0.70 2.71 10.06
N MET A 88 -0.15 2.55 8.87
CA MET A 88 0.11 3.62 7.92
C MET A 88 -0.88 3.51 6.76
N THR A 89 -1.39 4.63 6.28
CA THR A 89 -2.35 4.67 5.18
C THR A 89 -2.35 6.04 4.50
N MET A 90 -2.62 6.08 3.22
CA MET A 90 -2.75 7.32 2.47
C MET A 90 -4.21 7.76 2.37
N LEU A 91 -4.44 9.07 2.42
CA LEU A 91 -5.69 9.74 2.12
C LEU A 91 -5.44 10.91 1.15
N GLN A 92 -6.48 11.30 0.40
CA GLN A 92 -6.53 12.61 -0.27
C GLN A 92 -7.76 13.35 0.22
N TYR A 93 -7.54 14.53 0.75
CA TYR A 93 -8.60 15.47 1.10
C TYR A 93 -9.00 16.32 -0.12
N SER A 94 -9.42 17.56 0.07
CA SER A 94 -9.82 18.46 -1.01
C SER A 94 -8.70 18.75 -2.01
N GLU A 95 -7.47 18.89 -1.53
CA GLU A 95 -6.30 19.11 -2.38
C GLU A 95 -5.78 17.80 -3.00
N PRO A 96 -5.24 17.85 -4.24
CA PRO A 96 -4.74 16.67 -4.94
C PRO A 96 -3.32 16.28 -4.47
N VAL A 97 -3.11 16.21 -3.17
CA VAL A 97 -1.87 15.80 -2.51
C VAL A 97 -2.10 14.53 -1.70
N ASN A 98 -1.16 13.59 -1.75
CA ASN A 98 -1.18 12.40 -0.92
C ASN A 98 -0.80 12.78 0.51
N VAL A 99 -1.67 12.45 1.44
CA VAL A 99 -1.49 12.67 2.88
C VAL A 99 -1.30 11.31 3.54
N LEU A 100 -0.11 11.07 4.07
CA LEU A 100 0.21 9.83 4.77
C LEU A 100 -0.13 9.99 6.24
N GLU A 101 -1.11 9.22 6.67
CA GLU A 101 -1.58 9.17 8.04
C GLU A 101 -0.95 7.99 8.78
N LEU A 102 -0.65 8.18 10.05
CA LEU A 102 -0.14 7.16 10.95
C LEU A 102 -1.12 6.99 12.13
N TYR A 103 -1.41 5.76 12.45
CA TYR A 103 -2.25 5.39 13.60
C TYR A 103 -1.50 4.40 14.48
N ILE A 104 -1.85 4.37 15.78
CA ILE A 104 -1.20 3.50 16.76
C ILE A 104 -2.24 2.72 17.57
N SER A 105 -1.89 1.48 17.94
CA SER A 105 -2.69 0.59 18.78
C SER A 105 -1.82 -0.34 19.61
N ASP A 106 -2.38 -0.85 20.71
CA ASP A 106 -1.79 -1.93 21.52
C ASP A 106 -2.03 -3.32 20.92
N LYS A 107 -2.96 -3.42 19.96
CA LYS A 107 -3.36 -4.69 19.32
C LYS A 107 -3.48 -4.50 17.81
N PHE A 108 -3.10 -5.52 17.03
CA PHE A 108 -3.23 -5.46 15.58
C PHE A 108 -4.68 -5.30 15.08
N GLU A 109 -5.63 -5.76 15.87
CA GLU A 109 -7.06 -5.58 15.60
C GLU A 109 -7.62 -4.21 16.06
N GLY A 110 -6.76 -3.36 16.64
CA GLY A 110 -7.17 -2.06 17.18
C GLY A 110 -7.78 -2.14 18.59
N PRO A 111 -8.43 -1.07 19.09
CA PRO A 111 -8.74 0.15 18.34
C PRO A 111 -7.48 0.96 17.98
N TYR A 112 -7.48 1.54 16.79
CA TYR A 112 -6.43 2.44 16.34
C TYR A 112 -6.81 3.88 16.65
N THR A 113 -5.86 4.66 17.13
CA THR A 113 -5.98 6.11 17.37
C THR A 113 -4.95 6.85 16.52
N PRO A 114 -5.22 8.06 16.06
CA PRO A 114 -4.23 8.85 15.34
C PRO A 114 -2.94 8.98 16.17
N HIS A 115 -1.80 8.76 15.53
CA HIS A 115 -0.50 8.99 16.14
C HIS A 115 -0.30 10.51 16.38
N PRO A 116 0.37 10.96 17.46
CA PRO A 116 0.56 12.39 17.72
C PRO A 116 1.23 13.17 16.60
N SER A 117 2.07 12.52 15.77
CA SER A 117 2.71 13.13 14.60
C SER A 117 1.86 13.06 13.33
N SER A 118 0.66 12.44 13.36
CA SER A 118 -0.19 12.31 12.17
C SER A 118 -0.91 13.63 11.84
N PRO A 119 -0.99 14.04 10.54
CA PRO A 119 -0.41 13.39 9.37
C PRO A 119 1.12 13.49 9.37
N ILE A 120 1.79 12.40 8.97
CA ILE A 120 3.27 12.34 9.01
C ILE A 120 3.92 12.90 7.75
N ILE A 121 3.24 12.86 6.61
CA ILE A 121 3.73 13.36 5.32
C ILE A 121 2.57 13.91 4.49
N GLU A 122 2.78 15.09 3.89
CA GLU A 122 1.91 15.64 2.85
C GLU A 122 2.73 15.86 1.58
N SER A 123 2.71 14.90 0.66
CA SER A 123 3.57 14.94 -0.51
C SER A 123 3.14 13.94 -1.59
N ASN A 124 3.11 14.37 -2.84
CA ASN A 124 2.97 13.47 -3.98
C ASN A 124 4.25 12.69 -4.29
N LYS A 125 5.38 13.08 -3.70
CA LYS A 125 6.67 12.41 -3.92
C LYS A 125 6.81 11.17 -3.05
N VAL A 126 6.38 11.23 -1.78
CA VAL A 126 6.61 10.16 -0.80
C VAL A 126 5.41 9.89 0.12
N GLY A 127 4.28 10.55 -0.07
CA GLY A 127 3.10 10.45 0.79
C GLY A 127 2.18 9.25 0.49
N ARG A 128 2.65 8.25 -0.25
CA ARG A 128 1.89 7.03 -0.57
C ARG A 128 2.80 5.81 -0.54
N ASP A 129 2.38 4.75 0.14
CA ASP A 129 3.16 3.52 0.21
C ASP A 129 3.24 2.79 -1.14
N ALA A 130 4.37 2.10 -1.36
CA ALA A 130 4.62 1.31 -2.56
C ALA A 130 4.93 -0.16 -2.25
N GLY A 131 4.87 -0.57 -0.99
CA GLY A 131 5.22 -1.93 -0.61
C GLY A 131 5.49 -2.10 0.87
N CYS A 132 6.42 -2.98 1.21
CA CYS A 132 6.65 -3.44 2.56
C CYS A 132 7.43 -2.45 3.44
N TRP A 133 7.20 -2.56 4.75
CA TRP A 133 8.17 -2.19 5.75
C TRP A 133 9.30 -3.21 5.71
N LEU A 134 10.53 -2.77 5.61
CA LEU A 134 11.68 -3.65 5.45
C LEU A 134 12.73 -3.38 6.53
N GLU A 135 13.01 -4.38 7.34
CA GLU A 135 14.19 -4.34 8.22
C GLU A 135 15.41 -4.87 7.47
N HIS A 136 16.41 -4.03 7.33
CA HIS A 136 17.68 -4.39 6.68
C HIS A 136 18.87 -3.72 7.35
N GLN A 137 19.87 -4.50 7.75
CA GLN A 137 21.10 -4.02 8.39
C GLN A 137 20.85 -3.05 9.57
N GLY A 138 19.87 -3.38 10.42
CA GLY A 138 19.51 -2.58 11.59
C GLY A 138 18.73 -1.30 11.28
N LYS A 139 18.32 -1.09 10.04
CA LYS A 139 17.51 0.04 9.58
C LYS A 139 16.11 -0.42 9.30
N LEU A 140 15.13 0.41 9.63
CA LEU A 140 13.75 0.26 9.21
C LEU A 140 13.53 1.12 7.97
N LEU A 141 13.17 0.47 6.86
CA LEU A 141 12.98 1.11 5.57
C LEU A 141 11.50 1.12 5.19
N ARG A 142 11.10 2.20 4.54
CA ARG A 142 9.79 2.35 3.91
C ARG A 142 9.95 2.59 2.41
N VAL A 143 9.06 1.99 1.64
CA VAL A 143 9.01 2.17 0.18
C VAL A 143 7.80 3.02 -0.18
N SER A 144 7.98 4.06 -0.99
CA SER A 144 6.93 5.00 -1.36
C SER A 144 6.84 5.21 -2.87
N GLN A 145 5.62 5.52 -3.34
CA GLN A 145 5.37 5.85 -4.74
C GLN A 145 5.75 7.30 -5.04
N ASP A 146 6.41 7.53 -6.16
CA ASP A 146 6.52 8.85 -6.78
C ASP A 146 5.25 9.11 -7.63
N CYS A 147 4.43 10.03 -7.18
CA CYS A 147 3.25 10.50 -7.89
C CYS A 147 3.37 11.98 -8.28
N THR A 148 4.60 12.53 -8.34
CA THR A 148 4.84 13.97 -8.58
C THR A 148 4.35 14.42 -9.95
N HIS A 149 4.65 13.68 -11.00
CA HIS A 149 4.26 14.01 -12.36
C HIS A 149 3.07 13.19 -12.84
N ARG A 150 2.97 11.95 -12.38
CA ARG A 150 1.91 11.01 -12.72
C ARG A 150 1.87 9.89 -11.67
N TYR A 151 0.75 9.25 -11.53
CA TYR A 151 0.60 8.10 -10.64
C TYR A 151 1.65 7.02 -10.94
N GLY A 152 2.47 6.68 -9.93
CA GLY A 152 3.49 5.63 -10.03
C GLY A 152 4.57 5.91 -11.09
N ASP A 153 5.17 7.09 -11.05
CA ASP A 153 6.29 7.45 -11.92
C ASP A 153 7.54 6.64 -11.60
N ASN A 154 7.77 6.38 -10.32
CA ASN A 154 8.83 5.52 -9.80
C ASN A 154 8.58 5.20 -8.32
N VAL A 155 9.56 4.63 -7.66
CA VAL A 155 9.54 4.26 -6.24
C VAL A 155 10.76 4.84 -5.54
N HIS A 156 10.56 5.32 -4.31
CA HIS A 156 11.63 5.80 -3.42
C HIS A 156 11.79 4.89 -2.22
N VAL A 157 12.97 4.91 -1.61
CA VAL A 157 13.25 4.23 -0.33
C VAL A 157 13.66 5.27 0.70
N SER A 158 12.97 5.29 1.82
CA SER A 158 13.29 6.10 3.00
C SER A 158 13.73 5.22 4.16
N GLU A 159 14.60 5.72 5.01
CA GLU A 159 14.87 5.17 6.34
C GLU A 159 13.96 5.87 7.35
N ILE A 160 13.19 5.09 8.10
CA ILE A 160 12.47 5.57 9.26
C ILE A 160 13.47 5.65 10.40
N THR A 161 13.92 6.87 10.71
CA THR A 161 14.93 7.14 11.73
C THR A 161 14.36 7.23 13.14
N LYS A 162 13.06 7.56 13.24
CA LYS A 162 12.30 7.56 14.49
C LYS A 162 10.92 6.94 14.29
N LEU A 163 10.58 5.98 15.14
CA LEU A 163 9.25 5.43 15.27
C LEU A 163 9.04 5.05 16.73
N SER A 164 8.24 5.83 17.43
CA SER A 164 7.87 5.65 18.83
C SER A 164 6.39 5.98 19.02
N PRO A 165 5.77 5.77 20.18
CA PRO A 165 4.37 6.17 20.41
C PRO A 165 4.05 7.65 20.24
N THR A 166 5.06 8.51 20.16
CA THR A 166 4.88 9.98 20.11
C THR A 166 5.65 10.66 18.98
N GLU A 167 6.61 9.98 18.33
CA GLU A 167 7.49 10.61 17.35
C GLU A 167 7.61 9.74 16.10
N TYR A 168 7.63 10.41 14.95
CA TYR A 168 7.94 9.82 13.63
C TYR A 168 8.89 10.72 12.87
N GLU A 169 9.98 10.16 12.33
CA GLU A 169 10.90 10.83 11.40
C GLU A 169 11.36 9.85 10.34
N GLU A 170 11.49 10.31 9.11
CA GLU A 170 12.10 9.55 8.02
C GLU A 170 13.01 10.41 7.16
N THR A 171 13.96 9.77 6.48
CA THR A 171 14.87 10.41 5.53
C THR A 171 14.93 9.58 4.24
N ILE A 172 14.79 10.23 3.09
CA ILE A 172 14.94 9.56 1.79
C ILE A 172 16.40 9.11 1.62
N LEU A 173 16.60 7.80 1.49
CA LEU A 173 17.91 7.20 1.21
C LEU A 173 18.20 7.10 -0.28
N LYS A 174 17.19 6.74 -1.05
CA LYS A 174 17.33 6.54 -2.50
C LYS A 174 16.06 6.93 -3.22
N GLU A 175 16.22 7.79 -4.21
CA GLU A 175 15.14 8.16 -5.14
C GLU A 175 15.17 7.29 -6.39
N LYS A 176 13.98 7.03 -6.96
CA LYS A 176 13.80 6.39 -8.27
C LYS A 176 14.57 5.08 -8.42
N ILE A 177 14.20 4.09 -7.57
CA ILE A 177 14.91 2.80 -7.51
C ILE A 177 14.58 1.87 -8.67
N LEU A 178 13.47 2.08 -9.40
CA LEU A 178 13.17 1.31 -10.60
C LEU A 178 14.02 1.82 -11.77
N PRO A 179 14.83 0.95 -12.41
CA PRO A 179 15.79 1.36 -13.44
C PRO A 179 15.07 1.64 -14.77
N THR A 180 14.82 2.90 -15.08
CA THR A 180 14.08 3.34 -16.27
C THR A 180 14.84 3.15 -17.60
N ASP A 181 16.11 2.80 -17.56
CA ASP A 181 16.91 2.36 -18.69
C ASP A 181 16.59 0.92 -19.14
N ILE A 182 15.96 0.13 -18.27
CA ILE A 182 15.42 -1.19 -18.62
C ILE A 182 14.05 -1.00 -19.28
N PRO A 183 13.80 -1.55 -20.48
CA PRO A 183 12.54 -1.37 -21.20
C PRO A 183 11.29 -1.68 -20.38
N PHE A 184 11.35 -2.67 -19.49
CA PHE A 184 10.26 -3.06 -18.61
C PHE A 184 9.79 -1.92 -17.68
N TYR A 185 10.73 -1.10 -17.17
CA TYR A 185 10.41 0.01 -16.25
C TYR A 185 10.38 1.39 -16.92
N LYS A 186 10.47 1.45 -18.26
CA LYS A 186 10.57 2.72 -19.01
C LYS A 186 9.47 3.71 -18.66
N GLU A 187 8.26 3.22 -18.45
CA GLU A 187 7.09 4.05 -18.14
C GLU A 187 6.80 4.13 -16.63
N GLY A 188 7.73 3.64 -15.80
CA GLY A 188 7.64 3.62 -14.35
C GLY A 188 7.00 2.36 -13.78
N GLY A 189 6.70 2.41 -12.51
CA GLY A 189 6.06 1.40 -11.69
C GLY A 189 5.71 2.01 -10.33
N HIS A 190 4.94 1.29 -9.52
CA HIS A 190 4.43 1.85 -8.26
C HIS A 190 4.44 0.86 -7.09
N GLN A 191 4.92 -0.37 -7.32
CA GLN A 191 5.01 -1.41 -6.29
C GLN A 191 6.42 -1.98 -6.20
N PHE A 192 6.88 -2.15 -4.96
CA PHE A 192 8.16 -2.78 -4.68
C PHE A 192 8.11 -3.50 -3.34
N ASN A 193 7.85 -4.81 -3.37
CA ASN A 193 7.84 -5.67 -2.19
C ASN A 193 9.06 -6.56 -2.17
N VAL A 194 9.61 -6.77 -0.98
CA VAL A 194 10.83 -7.56 -0.77
C VAL A 194 10.65 -8.51 0.41
N ILE A 195 11.03 -9.76 0.21
CA ILE A 195 11.11 -10.74 1.30
C ILE A 195 12.44 -11.48 1.25
N ASN A 196 12.94 -11.89 2.42
CA ASN A 196 14.04 -12.85 2.50
C ASN A 196 13.45 -14.26 2.64
N PHE A 197 13.69 -15.11 1.66
CA PHE A 197 13.27 -16.48 1.68
C PHE A 197 14.47 -17.41 1.56
N LYS A 198 14.78 -18.16 2.62
CA LYS A 198 15.92 -19.10 2.68
C LYS A 198 17.25 -18.44 2.27
N GLY A 199 17.51 -17.24 2.78
CA GLY A 199 18.75 -16.49 2.52
C GLY A 199 18.82 -15.83 1.14
N LYS A 200 17.74 -15.85 0.36
CA LYS A 200 17.63 -15.17 -0.93
C LYS A 200 16.59 -14.06 -0.85
N TRP A 201 16.92 -12.90 -1.41
CA TRP A 201 15.97 -11.83 -1.58
C TRP A 201 15.06 -12.12 -2.77
N ILE A 202 13.76 -12.12 -2.54
CA ILE A 202 12.74 -12.18 -3.57
C ILE A 202 12.09 -10.82 -3.65
N VAL A 203 12.08 -10.23 -4.84
CA VAL A 203 11.49 -8.93 -5.12
C VAL A 203 10.27 -9.13 -6.00
N ALA A 204 9.14 -8.54 -5.60
CA ALA A 204 7.95 -8.40 -6.42
C ALA A 204 7.77 -6.91 -6.77
N THR A 205 7.72 -6.62 -8.05
CA THR A 205 7.55 -5.27 -8.57
C THR A 205 6.64 -5.28 -9.78
N ASP A 206 6.07 -4.13 -10.10
CA ASP A 206 5.28 -3.91 -11.30
C ASP A 206 5.97 -2.95 -12.26
N ALA A 207 5.45 -2.88 -13.45
CA ALA A 207 5.82 -1.88 -14.44
C ALA A 207 4.57 -1.41 -15.20
N LYS A 208 4.67 -0.22 -15.78
CA LYS A 208 3.59 0.38 -16.56
C LYS A 208 3.92 0.34 -18.04
N GLU A 209 2.88 0.12 -18.85
CA GLU A 209 2.92 0.28 -20.27
C GLU A 209 1.77 1.18 -20.74
N TYR A 210 2.10 2.24 -21.45
CA TYR A 210 1.10 3.12 -22.05
C TYR A 210 0.78 2.71 -23.47
N HIS A 211 -0.30 2.00 -23.64
CA HIS A 211 -0.84 1.77 -24.98
C HIS A 211 -1.55 3.05 -25.47
N ARG A 212 -1.01 3.69 -26.49
CA ARG A 212 -1.73 4.78 -27.19
C ARG A 212 -2.89 4.17 -27.97
N LEU A 213 -4.01 3.93 -27.30
CA LEU A 213 -5.25 3.43 -27.92
C LEU A 213 -5.94 4.57 -28.71
N ILE A 214 -5.28 5.08 -29.75
CA ILE A 214 -5.88 6.10 -30.63
C ILE A 214 -7.17 5.55 -31.29
N GLY A 215 -7.23 4.25 -31.59
CA GLY A 215 -8.38 3.59 -32.21
C GLY A 215 -9.59 3.35 -31.28
N THR A 216 -9.41 3.03 -30.02
CA THR A 216 -10.51 2.69 -29.10
C THR A 216 -11.33 3.89 -28.64
N ARG A 217 -10.72 5.09 -28.52
CA ARG A 217 -11.47 6.32 -28.23
C ARG A 217 -12.43 6.73 -29.34
N ILE A 218 -12.10 6.40 -30.60
CA ILE A 218 -12.96 6.64 -31.77
C ILE A 218 -14.14 5.69 -31.75
N ILE A 219 -13.93 4.39 -31.46
CA ILE A 219 -14.97 3.38 -31.40
C ILE A 219 -15.98 3.63 -30.25
N HIS A 220 -15.50 4.05 -29.07
CA HIS A 220 -16.39 4.44 -27.97
C HIS A 220 -17.23 5.68 -28.28
N LYS A 221 -16.65 6.68 -28.96
CA LYS A 221 -17.39 7.88 -29.37
C LYS A 221 -18.42 7.62 -30.47
N ILE A 222 -18.23 6.60 -31.29
CA ILE A 222 -19.20 6.18 -32.33
C ILE A 222 -20.34 5.38 -31.68
N LYS A 223 -20.05 4.48 -30.72
CA LYS A 223 -21.08 3.68 -30.03
C LYS A 223 -21.96 4.50 -29.05
N SER A 224 -21.48 5.65 -28.59
CA SER A 224 -22.29 6.55 -27.75
C SER A 224 -23.16 7.54 -28.54
N LYS A 225 -23.15 7.49 -29.88
CA LYS A 225 -23.94 8.34 -30.79
C LYS A 225 -24.90 7.53 -31.69
N LEU A 226 -24.92 6.20 -31.52
CA LEU A 226 -25.90 5.26 -32.08
C LEU A 226 -26.80 4.72 -30.94
#